data_cbb2f075870d727ae216bd225e090043
#
_entry.id   cbb2f075870d727ae216bd225e090043
#
_cell.length_a   1.000
_cell.length_b   1.000
_cell.length_c   1.000
_cell.angle_alpha   90.00
_cell.angle_beta   90.00
_cell.angle_gamma   90.00
#
_symmetry.space_group_name_H-M   'P 1'
#
loop_
_entity.id
_entity.type
_entity.pdbx_description
1 polymer ?
#
loop_
_entity_poly.entity_id
_entity_poly.type
_entity_poly.pdbx_seq_one_letter_code
_entity_poly.pdbx_strand_id
1 'polypeptide(L)'
;MADLRVEMSSEKERIKKDRAKSASEEGVGVSYGAVLTLLAGTAVLAAAVYYPNSLIVGELRTLVEKIENQTKPTDHPTPRDCYDIRAQNPNSTSGVYTVYPGAIRRGLDVLCDMDVDEGGWLVIQKRSDGSLDFFRDWTEYQFGFSNQLRELWLGNEYLHLLTSQSMYELRVDMTDFEGESRFAKYKLFQVGSRDTKFRLTVGGYSGTAGDSLSPHHGMLFSTKDVDNDQASGQCAVSFKGGFWYSNCHTANPNGQYLKGEHESMADGVNWKTWRGYKYSLQTITMMIKPL
;
A
#
# COMPACT_ATOMS: atom_id res chain seq x y z
N MET A 1 8.42 43.92 -27.34
CA MET A 1 8.71 42.45 -27.35
C MET A 1 10.00 42.09 -26.63
N ALA A 2 11.02 42.93 -26.56
CA ALA A 2 12.23 42.70 -25.78
C ALA A 2 12.01 42.79 -24.26
N ASP A 3 11.22 43.78 -23.80
CA ASP A 3 10.93 43.97 -22.37
C ASP A 3 10.14 42.82 -21.73
N LEU A 4 9.18 42.23 -22.45
CA LEU A 4 8.40 41.08 -21.97
C LEU A 4 9.27 39.80 -21.77
N ARG A 5 10.36 39.66 -22.55
CA ARG A 5 11.28 38.53 -22.39
C ARG A 5 12.16 38.67 -21.16
N VAL A 6 12.52 39.90 -20.80
CA VAL A 6 13.35 40.19 -19.61
C VAL A 6 12.50 39.97 -18.34
N GLU A 7 11.25 40.44 -18.31
CA GLU A 7 10.35 40.23 -17.17
C GLU A 7 10.02 38.74 -16.97
N MET A 8 9.74 37.99 -18.03
CA MET A 8 9.50 36.55 -17.94
C MET A 8 10.74 35.76 -17.49
N SER A 9 11.95 36.24 -17.79
CA SER A 9 13.20 35.62 -17.33
C SER A 9 13.44 35.89 -15.84
N SER A 10 13.18 37.09 -15.36
CA SER A 10 13.31 37.47 -13.95
C SER A 10 12.29 36.77 -13.06
N GLU A 11 11.06 36.58 -13.56
CA GLU A 11 9.99 35.87 -12.86
C GLU A 11 10.28 34.36 -12.76
N LYS A 12 10.89 33.76 -13.79
CA LYS A 12 11.37 32.36 -13.73
C LYS A 12 12.48 32.14 -12.70
N GLU A 13 13.39 33.09 -12.52
CA GLU A 13 14.41 33.01 -11.49
C GLU A 13 13.85 33.23 -10.08
N ARG A 14 12.85 34.11 -9.94
CA ARG A 14 12.14 34.33 -8.68
C ARG A 14 11.38 33.09 -8.24
N ILE A 15 10.64 32.44 -9.15
CA ILE A 15 9.93 31.19 -8.90
C ILE A 15 10.91 30.05 -8.54
N LYS A 16 12.11 30.05 -9.12
CA LYS A 16 13.16 29.05 -8.79
C LYS A 16 13.75 29.26 -7.40
N LYS A 17 13.89 30.50 -6.96
CA LYS A 17 14.36 30.88 -5.61
C LYS A 17 13.32 30.59 -4.53
N ASP A 18 12.06 30.87 -4.82
CA ASP A 18 10.94 30.58 -3.91
C ASP A 18 10.71 29.05 -3.78
N ARG A 19 10.97 28.27 -4.83
CA ARG A 19 11.01 26.79 -4.77
C ARG A 19 12.08 26.24 -3.83
N ALA A 20 13.24 26.87 -3.79
CA ALA A 20 14.32 26.44 -2.90
C ALA A 20 14.05 26.81 -1.42
N LYS A 21 13.24 27.84 -1.18
CA LYS A 21 12.89 28.31 0.16
C LYS A 21 11.71 27.55 0.78
N SER A 22 10.73 27.10 -0.05
CA SER A 22 9.57 26.34 0.43
C SER A 22 9.88 24.86 0.69
N ALA A 23 11.03 24.37 0.26
CA ALA A 23 11.48 23.02 0.58
C ALA A 23 12.02 22.89 2.02
N SER A 24 12.10 23.98 2.78
CA SER A 24 12.62 24.01 4.16
C SER A 24 11.58 24.38 5.23
N GLU A 25 10.33 24.66 4.86
CA GLU A 25 9.27 24.96 5.84
C GLU A 25 8.08 24.00 5.62
N GLU A 26 7.98 23.02 6.48
CA GLU A 26 6.85 22.10 6.60
C GLU A 26 5.60 22.80 7.13
N GLY A 27 4.45 22.44 6.51
CA GLY A 27 3.17 22.53 7.16
C GLY A 27 2.21 23.58 6.63
N VAL A 28 1.50 23.28 5.55
CA VAL A 28 0.06 23.42 5.33
C VAL A 28 -0.26 22.79 3.96
N GLY A 29 -1.09 21.74 3.95
CA GLY A 29 -1.42 20.97 2.74
C GLY A 29 -2.35 21.70 1.77
N VAL A 30 -1.81 22.67 1.06
CA VAL A 30 -2.48 23.23 -0.13
C VAL A 30 -1.92 22.50 -1.35
N SER A 31 -2.80 21.77 -2.02
CA SER A 31 -2.47 20.96 -3.20
C SER A 31 -1.79 21.80 -4.29
N TYR A 32 -0.63 21.37 -4.78
CA TYR A 32 0.10 21.98 -5.91
C TYR A 32 -0.80 22.20 -7.16
N GLY A 33 -1.80 21.33 -7.38
CA GLY A 33 -2.78 21.50 -8.42
C GLY A 33 -3.68 22.72 -8.22
N ALA A 34 -4.14 22.95 -6.98
CA ALA A 34 -4.98 24.11 -6.66
C ALA A 34 -4.19 25.42 -6.75
N VAL A 35 -2.91 25.43 -6.39
CA VAL A 35 -2.03 26.61 -6.51
C VAL A 35 -1.75 26.92 -7.98
N LEU A 36 -1.47 25.90 -8.81
CA LEU A 36 -1.27 26.10 -10.25
C LEU A 36 -2.54 26.56 -10.96
N THR A 37 -3.70 26.04 -10.57
CA THR A 37 -5.00 26.47 -11.13
C THR A 37 -5.36 27.89 -10.72
N LEU A 38 -5.09 28.27 -9.45
CA LEU A 38 -5.27 29.64 -8.97
C LEU A 38 -4.32 30.64 -9.67
N LEU A 39 -3.03 30.30 -9.82
CA LEU A 39 -2.05 31.13 -10.51
C LEU A 39 -2.33 31.27 -12.01
N ALA A 40 -2.75 30.19 -12.67
CA ALA A 40 -3.18 30.21 -14.06
C ALA A 40 -4.48 31.03 -14.24
N GLY A 41 -5.45 30.86 -13.34
CA GLY A 41 -6.71 31.60 -13.33
C GLY A 41 -6.49 33.10 -13.12
N THR A 42 -5.62 33.50 -12.20
CA THR A 42 -5.31 34.94 -11.97
C THR A 42 -4.55 35.55 -13.13
N ALA A 43 -3.65 34.83 -13.78
CA ALA A 43 -2.93 35.29 -14.98
C ALA A 43 -3.87 35.47 -16.17
N VAL A 44 -4.83 34.56 -16.36
CA VAL A 44 -5.87 34.67 -17.41
C VAL A 44 -6.81 35.85 -17.14
N LEU A 45 -7.23 36.05 -15.90
CA LEU A 45 -8.06 37.19 -15.50
C LEU A 45 -7.33 38.52 -15.72
N ALA A 46 -6.06 38.64 -15.36
CA ALA A 46 -5.26 39.84 -15.63
C ALA A 46 -5.12 40.09 -17.14
N ALA A 47 -4.77 39.07 -17.91
CA ALA A 47 -4.67 39.18 -19.37
C ALA A 47 -6.02 39.55 -20.03
N ALA A 48 -7.14 39.04 -19.55
CA ALA A 48 -8.46 39.34 -20.05
C ALA A 48 -8.92 40.81 -19.79
N VAL A 49 -8.42 41.42 -18.71
CA VAL A 49 -8.67 42.84 -18.40
C VAL A 49 -7.90 43.76 -19.36
N TYR A 50 -6.63 43.43 -19.66
CA TYR A 50 -5.76 44.28 -20.47
C TYR A 50 -5.88 44.01 -21.99
N TYR A 51 -6.25 42.79 -22.40
CA TYR A 51 -6.30 42.35 -23.79
C TYR A 51 -7.55 41.48 -24.06
N PRO A 52 -8.78 42.02 -23.89
CA PRO A 52 -10.00 41.19 -23.88
C PRO A 52 -10.28 40.46 -25.21
N ASN A 53 -9.75 40.95 -26.32
CA ASN A 53 -10.00 40.41 -27.66
C ASN A 53 -8.78 39.69 -28.27
N SER A 54 -7.76 39.32 -27.48
CA SER A 54 -6.62 38.63 -28.04
C SER A 54 -6.89 37.13 -28.20
N LEU A 55 -6.43 36.53 -29.29
CA LEU A 55 -6.48 35.09 -29.57
C LEU A 55 -5.78 34.29 -28.42
N ILE A 56 -4.74 34.84 -27.84
CA ILE A 56 -3.99 34.24 -26.75
C ILE A 56 -4.86 34.06 -25.47
N VAL A 57 -5.71 35.03 -25.17
CA VAL A 57 -6.64 34.95 -24.02
C VAL A 57 -7.70 33.87 -24.25
N GLY A 58 -8.16 33.70 -25.49
CA GLY A 58 -9.07 32.61 -25.87
C GLY A 58 -8.45 31.24 -25.69
N GLU A 59 -7.23 31.05 -26.17
CA GLU A 59 -6.49 29.77 -26.00
C GLU A 59 -6.18 29.46 -24.52
N LEU A 60 -5.78 30.49 -23.76
CA LEU A 60 -5.52 30.31 -22.30
C LEU A 60 -6.79 29.94 -21.53
N ARG A 61 -7.96 30.52 -21.87
CA ARG A 61 -9.25 30.13 -21.27
C ARG A 61 -9.58 28.69 -21.57
N THR A 62 -9.43 28.24 -22.82
CA THR A 62 -9.66 26.85 -23.21
C THR A 62 -8.73 25.88 -22.50
N LEU A 63 -7.47 26.27 -22.28
CA LEU A 63 -6.50 25.44 -21.51
C LEU A 63 -6.86 25.37 -20.03
N VAL A 64 -7.29 26.47 -19.41
CA VAL A 64 -7.76 26.49 -18.02
C VAL A 64 -9.00 25.63 -17.86
N GLU A 65 -9.98 25.74 -18.73
CA GLU A 65 -11.19 24.90 -18.73
C GLU A 65 -10.85 23.40 -18.90
N LYS A 66 -9.88 23.07 -19.76
CA LYS A 66 -9.41 21.69 -19.90
C LYS A 66 -8.76 21.18 -18.61
N ILE A 67 -7.92 22.00 -17.96
CA ILE A 67 -7.29 21.64 -16.68
C ILE A 67 -8.35 21.50 -15.58
N GLU A 68 -9.31 22.42 -15.49
CA GLU A 68 -10.41 22.38 -14.52
C GLU A 68 -11.29 21.14 -14.72
N ASN A 69 -11.60 20.77 -15.98
CA ASN A 69 -12.37 19.59 -16.29
C ASN A 69 -11.59 18.28 -16.00
N GLN A 70 -10.24 18.28 -16.10
CA GLN A 70 -9.41 17.15 -15.70
C GLN A 70 -9.22 17.05 -14.18
N THR A 71 -9.42 18.17 -13.45
CA THR A 71 -9.30 18.22 -11.99
C THR A 71 -10.64 18.16 -11.26
N LYS A 72 -11.77 18.18 -11.98
CA LYS A 72 -13.08 17.93 -11.37
C LYS A 72 -13.07 16.54 -10.73
N PRO A 73 -13.44 16.42 -9.45
CA PRO A 73 -13.73 15.11 -8.88
C PRO A 73 -14.80 14.45 -9.76
N THR A 74 -14.55 13.23 -10.20
CA THR A 74 -15.62 12.43 -10.80
C THR A 74 -16.75 12.32 -9.79
N ASP A 75 -18.01 12.48 -10.21
CA ASP A 75 -19.20 12.38 -9.34
C ASP A 75 -19.34 11.01 -8.64
N HIS A 76 -18.49 10.04 -9.01
CA HIS A 76 -18.36 8.77 -8.30
C HIS A 76 -17.20 8.88 -7.31
N PRO A 77 -17.43 8.59 -6.04
CA PRO A 77 -16.35 8.53 -5.05
C PRO A 77 -15.28 7.54 -5.53
N THR A 78 -14.04 8.00 -5.63
CA THR A 78 -12.91 7.14 -6.01
C THR A 78 -12.78 5.99 -4.99
N PRO A 79 -12.71 4.72 -5.42
CA PRO A 79 -12.64 3.60 -4.50
C PRO A 79 -11.34 3.66 -3.69
N ARG A 80 -11.44 3.55 -2.37
CA ARG A 80 -10.29 3.60 -1.44
C ARG A 80 -9.65 2.23 -1.27
N ASP A 81 -10.44 1.18 -1.51
CA ASP A 81 -10.04 -0.23 -1.38
C ASP A 81 -10.98 -1.14 -2.21
N CYS A 82 -10.77 -2.45 -2.11
CA CYS A 82 -11.57 -3.44 -2.83
C CYS A 82 -13.03 -3.50 -2.36
N TYR A 83 -13.30 -3.14 -1.11
CA TYR A 83 -14.66 -3.08 -0.58
C TYR A 83 -15.48 -1.99 -1.25
N ASP A 84 -14.90 -0.79 -1.44
CA ASP A 84 -15.55 0.29 -2.17
C ASP A 84 -15.87 -0.13 -3.62
N ILE A 85 -14.97 -0.87 -4.30
CA ILE A 85 -15.20 -1.42 -5.65
C ILE A 85 -16.39 -2.38 -5.65
N ARG A 86 -16.43 -3.31 -4.68
CA ARG A 86 -17.53 -4.27 -4.54
C ARG A 86 -18.86 -3.58 -4.23
N ALA A 87 -18.84 -2.55 -3.38
CA ALA A 87 -20.02 -1.76 -3.03
C ALA A 87 -20.55 -0.96 -4.24
N GLN A 88 -19.67 -0.40 -5.07
CA GLN A 88 -20.06 0.33 -6.30
C GLN A 88 -20.55 -0.61 -7.41
N ASN A 89 -20.00 -1.81 -7.50
CA ASN A 89 -20.40 -2.82 -8.47
C ASN A 89 -20.48 -4.21 -7.81
N PRO A 90 -21.67 -4.64 -7.35
CA PRO A 90 -21.87 -5.95 -6.72
C PRO A 90 -21.52 -7.16 -7.61
N ASN A 91 -21.41 -6.97 -8.92
CA ASN A 91 -21.04 -8.02 -9.88
C ASN A 91 -19.55 -8.02 -10.25
N SER A 92 -18.71 -7.21 -9.55
CA SER A 92 -17.27 -7.21 -9.78
C SER A 92 -16.67 -8.60 -9.47
N THR A 93 -15.72 -9.03 -10.31
CA THR A 93 -15.01 -10.31 -10.19
C THR A 93 -13.64 -10.12 -9.59
N SER A 94 -13.05 -11.19 -9.06
CA SER A 94 -11.67 -11.18 -8.57
C SER A 94 -10.69 -10.76 -9.68
N GLY A 95 -9.75 -9.87 -9.35
CA GLY A 95 -8.81 -9.31 -10.32
C GLY A 95 -8.07 -8.07 -9.82
N VAL A 96 -7.37 -7.43 -10.75
CA VAL A 96 -6.62 -6.21 -10.46
C VAL A 96 -7.50 -4.98 -10.63
N TYR A 97 -7.46 -4.10 -9.65
CA TYR A 97 -8.20 -2.85 -9.64
C TYR A 97 -7.30 -1.71 -9.16
N THR A 98 -7.58 -0.50 -9.63
CA THR A 98 -6.91 0.70 -9.15
C THR A 98 -7.72 1.32 -8.01
N VAL A 99 -7.10 1.48 -6.85
CA VAL A 99 -7.69 2.12 -5.66
C VAL A 99 -6.89 3.37 -5.27
N TYR A 100 -7.52 4.25 -4.48
CA TYR A 100 -6.95 5.55 -4.08
C TYR A 100 -7.00 5.69 -2.55
N PRO A 101 -6.19 4.94 -1.80
CA PRO A 101 -6.23 4.97 -0.34
C PRO A 101 -5.74 6.30 0.22
N GLY A 102 -6.49 6.88 1.16
CA GLY A 102 -6.12 8.10 1.87
C GLY A 102 -5.92 9.30 0.95
N ALA A 103 -4.81 10.01 1.10
CA ALA A 103 -4.47 11.21 0.33
C ALA A 103 -3.63 10.92 -0.94
N ILE A 104 -3.48 9.65 -1.32
CA ILE A 104 -2.69 9.29 -2.52
C ILE A 104 -3.48 9.70 -3.76
N ARG A 105 -2.94 10.67 -4.51
CA ARG A 105 -3.52 11.11 -5.79
C ARG A 105 -3.21 10.16 -6.95
N ARG A 106 -2.12 9.40 -6.84
CA ARG A 106 -1.76 8.37 -7.81
C ARG A 106 -2.41 7.07 -7.40
N GLY A 107 -3.20 6.47 -8.30
CA GLY A 107 -3.84 5.18 -8.05
C GLY A 107 -2.81 4.09 -7.71
N LEU A 108 -3.21 3.18 -6.85
CA LEU A 108 -2.49 1.97 -6.48
C LEU A 108 -3.20 0.76 -7.09
N ASP A 109 -2.50 0.02 -7.94
CA ASP A 109 -3.04 -1.23 -8.47
C ASP A 109 -2.91 -2.33 -7.41
N VAL A 110 -4.04 -2.94 -7.06
CA VAL A 110 -4.16 -3.97 -6.03
C VAL A 110 -4.90 -5.20 -6.57
N LEU A 111 -4.61 -6.35 -5.99
CA LEU A 111 -5.37 -7.57 -6.26
C LEU A 111 -6.57 -7.62 -5.30
N CYS A 112 -7.78 -7.68 -5.86
CA CYS A 112 -9.02 -7.84 -5.11
C CYS A 112 -9.53 -9.28 -5.23
N ASP A 113 -9.91 -9.87 -4.10
CA ASP A 113 -10.70 -11.10 -4.05
C ASP A 113 -12.17 -10.73 -3.83
N MET A 114 -13.01 -11.10 -4.78
CA MET A 114 -14.44 -10.81 -4.79
C MET A 114 -15.31 -12.04 -4.50
N ASP A 115 -14.69 -13.21 -4.23
CA ASP A 115 -15.37 -14.49 -4.11
C ASP A 115 -15.47 -14.96 -2.64
N VAL A 116 -14.44 -14.71 -1.83
CA VAL A 116 -14.37 -15.15 -0.43
C VAL A 116 -15.22 -14.22 0.46
N ASP A 117 -16.05 -14.82 1.37
CA ASP A 117 -16.80 -14.08 2.41
C ASP A 117 -17.47 -12.79 1.87
N GLU A 118 -18.35 -12.92 0.86
CA GLU A 118 -19.06 -11.80 0.21
C GLU A 118 -18.17 -10.87 -0.64
N GLY A 119 -16.86 -11.13 -0.71
CA GLY A 119 -15.90 -10.39 -1.52
C GLY A 119 -15.48 -9.05 -0.93
N GLY A 120 -14.78 -8.26 -1.74
CA GLY A 120 -14.26 -6.95 -1.35
C GLY A 120 -12.97 -7.02 -0.54
N TRP A 121 -12.25 -8.14 -0.58
CA TRP A 121 -10.97 -8.32 0.09
C TRP A 121 -9.81 -7.78 -0.74
N LEU A 122 -8.95 -6.98 -0.12
CA LEU A 122 -7.71 -6.49 -0.71
C LEU A 122 -6.56 -7.40 -0.29
N VAL A 123 -5.93 -8.07 -1.26
CA VAL A 123 -4.80 -8.98 -1.01
C VAL A 123 -3.54 -8.17 -0.72
N ILE A 124 -2.93 -8.42 0.44
CA ILE A 124 -1.74 -7.72 0.92
C ILE A 124 -0.47 -8.58 0.83
N GLN A 125 -0.63 -9.90 0.86
CA GLN A 125 0.45 -10.89 0.72
C GLN A 125 -0.11 -12.14 0.06
N LYS A 126 0.70 -12.76 -0.83
CA LYS A 126 0.30 -14.03 -1.44
C LYS A 126 1.53 -14.87 -1.75
N ARG A 127 1.47 -16.15 -1.38
CA ARG A 127 2.42 -17.21 -1.79
C ARG A 127 1.62 -18.30 -2.50
N SER A 128 2.13 -18.81 -3.62
CA SER A 128 1.43 -19.81 -4.42
C SER A 128 2.32 -20.86 -5.08
N ASP A 129 3.52 -20.51 -5.52
CA ASP A 129 4.38 -21.42 -6.28
C ASP A 129 5.89 -21.30 -5.97
N GLY A 130 6.28 -20.32 -5.17
CA GLY A 130 7.66 -20.05 -4.79
C GLY A 130 8.50 -19.43 -5.91
N SER A 131 7.88 -18.84 -6.92
CA SER A 131 8.57 -18.19 -8.04
C SER A 131 9.17 -16.83 -7.68
N LEU A 132 8.79 -16.25 -6.52
CA LEU A 132 9.29 -14.99 -6.03
C LEU A 132 10.07 -15.19 -4.71
N ASP A 133 11.28 -14.66 -4.65
CA ASP A 133 12.05 -14.65 -3.41
C ASP A 133 11.50 -13.59 -2.43
N PHE A 134 11.25 -14.00 -1.19
CA PHE A 134 10.79 -13.14 -0.09
C PHE A 134 11.90 -12.81 0.92
N PHE A 135 13.12 -13.31 0.75
CA PHE A 135 14.28 -12.94 1.57
C PHE A 135 14.88 -11.60 1.13
N ARG A 136 14.13 -10.54 1.34
CA ARG A 136 14.38 -9.19 0.82
C ARG A 136 14.76 -8.20 1.90
N ASP A 137 15.24 -7.02 1.49
CA ASP A 137 15.65 -5.95 2.38
C ASP A 137 14.46 -5.05 2.83
N TRP A 138 14.75 -4.13 3.74
CA TRP A 138 13.77 -3.18 4.28
C TRP A 138 13.08 -2.35 3.20
N THR A 139 13.86 -1.82 2.27
CA THR A 139 13.34 -0.94 1.21
C THR A 139 12.36 -1.70 0.31
N GLU A 140 12.65 -2.94 -0.03
CA GLU A 140 11.75 -3.77 -0.81
C GLU A 140 10.47 -4.09 -0.05
N TYR A 141 10.55 -4.44 1.23
CA TYR A 141 9.36 -4.64 2.07
C TYR A 141 8.57 -3.36 2.32
N GLN A 142 9.25 -2.20 2.41
CA GLN A 142 8.60 -0.91 2.57
C GLN A 142 7.71 -0.57 1.37
N PHE A 143 8.21 -0.74 0.15
CA PHE A 143 7.51 -0.32 -1.07
C PHE A 143 6.78 -1.43 -1.80
N GLY A 144 6.98 -2.68 -1.40
CA GLY A 144 6.34 -3.85 -1.98
C GLY A 144 7.08 -4.45 -3.16
N PHE A 145 6.75 -5.70 -3.46
CA PHE A 145 7.29 -6.46 -4.58
C PHE A 145 6.29 -7.53 -5.04
N SER A 146 6.29 -7.85 -6.32
CA SER A 146 5.41 -8.87 -6.90
C SER A 146 5.98 -9.44 -8.19
N ASN A 147 5.52 -10.63 -8.57
CA ASN A 147 5.65 -11.19 -9.91
C ASN A 147 4.27 -11.32 -10.56
N GLN A 148 3.85 -10.31 -11.28
CA GLN A 148 2.57 -10.26 -12.00
C GLN A 148 1.36 -10.61 -11.09
N LEU A 149 1.42 -10.27 -9.79
CA LEU A 149 0.40 -10.53 -8.76
C LEU A 149 0.13 -12.03 -8.46
N ARG A 150 0.99 -12.94 -8.92
CA ARG A 150 0.94 -14.36 -8.54
C ARG A 150 1.45 -14.56 -7.13
N GLU A 151 2.60 -13.97 -6.80
CA GLU A 151 3.12 -13.84 -5.45
C GLU A 151 3.43 -12.37 -5.20
N LEU A 152 3.08 -11.86 -4.03
CA LEU A 152 3.23 -10.43 -3.72
C LEU A 152 3.38 -10.17 -2.21
N TRP A 153 4.07 -9.08 -1.92
CA TRP A 153 3.96 -8.27 -0.71
C TRP A 153 3.58 -6.85 -1.14
N LEU A 154 2.45 -6.34 -0.65
CA LEU A 154 1.90 -5.04 -1.10
C LEU A 154 2.82 -3.86 -0.77
N GLY A 155 3.55 -3.95 0.35
CA GLY A 155 4.42 -2.90 0.88
C GLY A 155 3.89 -2.28 2.16
N ASN A 156 4.78 -2.11 3.15
CA ASN A 156 4.41 -1.63 4.48
C ASN A 156 3.86 -0.20 4.47
N GLU A 157 4.33 0.67 3.57
CA GLU A 157 3.79 2.03 3.38
C GLU A 157 2.32 1.98 2.95
N TYR A 158 1.98 1.11 1.99
CA TYR A 158 0.61 0.97 1.53
C TYR A 158 -0.28 0.30 2.58
N LEU A 159 0.27 -0.67 3.35
CA LEU A 159 -0.44 -1.27 4.48
C LEU A 159 -0.78 -0.21 5.53
N HIS A 160 0.18 0.66 5.87
CA HIS A 160 -0.05 1.77 6.79
C HIS A 160 -1.14 2.70 6.27
N LEU A 161 -1.05 3.14 5.02
CA LEU A 161 -2.03 4.06 4.42
C LEU A 161 -3.44 3.46 4.40
N LEU A 162 -3.59 2.22 3.97
CA LEU A 162 -4.87 1.51 3.94
C LEU A 162 -5.46 1.38 5.35
N THR A 163 -4.69 0.84 6.30
CA THR A 163 -5.18 0.55 7.65
C THR A 163 -5.28 1.79 8.56
N SER A 164 -4.85 2.96 8.09
CA SER A 164 -5.03 4.25 8.77
C SER A 164 -6.32 4.96 8.39
N GLN A 165 -6.97 4.59 7.29
CA GLN A 165 -8.18 5.27 6.82
C GLN A 165 -9.47 4.73 7.47
N SER A 166 -9.45 3.50 8.00
CA SER A 166 -10.58 2.83 8.66
C SER A 166 -10.07 1.69 9.54
N MET A 167 -10.97 1.08 10.32
CA MET A 167 -10.69 -0.20 10.97
C MET A 167 -10.80 -1.34 9.95
N TYR A 168 -9.79 -2.20 9.92
CA TYR A 168 -9.74 -3.34 9.02
C TYR A 168 -9.70 -4.66 9.79
N GLU A 169 -10.39 -5.66 9.25
CA GLU A 169 -10.16 -7.06 9.59
C GLU A 169 -9.13 -7.67 8.63
N LEU A 170 -8.41 -8.68 9.11
CA LEU A 170 -7.51 -9.51 8.34
C LEU A 170 -8.09 -10.91 8.20
N ARG A 171 -8.00 -11.48 7.00
CA ARG A 171 -8.20 -12.90 6.73
C ARG A 171 -6.94 -13.49 6.15
N VAL A 172 -6.57 -14.69 6.61
CA VAL A 172 -5.45 -15.49 6.12
C VAL A 172 -6.00 -16.83 5.68
N ASP A 173 -6.00 -17.09 4.38
CA ASP A 173 -6.37 -18.37 3.80
C ASP A 173 -5.11 -19.17 3.48
N MET A 174 -5.13 -20.46 3.79
CA MET A 174 -3.97 -21.34 3.71
C MET A 174 -4.36 -22.69 3.17
N THR A 175 -3.51 -23.27 2.31
CA THR A 175 -3.67 -24.65 1.82
C THR A 175 -2.34 -25.38 1.94
N ASP A 176 -2.37 -26.63 2.35
CA ASP A 176 -1.22 -27.52 2.38
C ASP A 176 -1.07 -28.35 1.10
N PHE A 177 -0.01 -29.13 0.99
CA PHE A 177 0.23 -29.99 -0.18
C PHE A 177 -0.63 -31.25 -0.21
N GLU A 178 -1.35 -31.57 0.87
CA GLU A 178 -2.34 -32.65 0.95
C GLU A 178 -3.74 -32.20 0.49
N GLY A 179 -3.91 -30.89 0.18
CA GLY A 179 -5.17 -30.29 -0.28
C GLY A 179 -6.11 -29.86 0.86
N GLU A 180 -5.65 -29.93 2.12
CA GLU A 180 -6.40 -29.39 3.24
C GLU A 180 -6.30 -27.86 3.29
N SER A 181 -7.43 -27.20 3.52
CA SER A 181 -7.50 -25.75 3.63
C SER A 181 -7.97 -25.32 5.01
N ARG A 182 -7.36 -24.26 5.54
CA ARG A 182 -7.71 -23.63 6.81
C ARG A 182 -7.64 -22.11 6.67
N PHE A 183 -8.34 -21.42 7.55
CA PHE A 183 -8.28 -19.95 7.61
C PHE A 183 -8.10 -19.44 9.04
N ALA A 184 -7.55 -18.25 9.15
CA ALA A 184 -7.50 -17.44 10.36
C ALA A 184 -8.06 -16.03 10.05
N LYS A 185 -8.96 -15.52 10.91
CA LYS A 185 -9.49 -14.15 10.82
C LYS A 185 -9.14 -13.38 12.09
N TYR A 186 -8.90 -12.08 11.94
CA TYR A 186 -8.61 -11.15 13.01
C TYR A 186 -9.47 -9.90 12.82
N LYS A 187 -10.31 -9.58 13.81
CA LYS A 187 -11.22 -8.43 13.75
C LYS A 187 -10.50 -7.08 13.76
N LEU A 188 -9.24 -7.07 14.14
CA LEU A 188 -8.41 -5.88 14.17
C LEU A 188 -7.09 -6.17 13.49
N PHE A 189 -6.79 -5.40 12.45
CA PHE A 189 -5.51 -5.40 11.79
C PHE A 189 -5.11 -3.97 11.41
N GLN A 190 -3.97 -3.52 11.90
CA GLN A 190 -3.43 -2.20 11.60
C GLN A 190 -1.91 -2.25 11.56
N VAL A 191 -1.32 -1.50 10.64
CA VAL A 191 0.13 -1.32 10.51
C VAL A 191 0.47 0.13 10.80
N GLY A 192 1.35 0.36 11.76
CA GLY A 192 1.84 1.69 12.13
C GLY A 192 2.66 2.34 11.02
N SER A 193 3.02 3.62 11.19
CA SER A 193 3.83 4.37 10.24
C SER A 193 5.29 3.87 10.23
N ARG A 194 6.06 4.37 9.27
CA ARG A 194 7.52 4.17 9.20
C ARG A 194 8.23 4.59 10.49
N ASP A 195 7.81 5.68 11.12
CA ASP A 195 8.40 6.19 12.36
C ASP A 195 8.19 5.21 13.53
N THR A 196 7.11 4.42 13.49
CA THR A 196 6.85 3.33 14.42
C THR A 196 7.40 1.99 13.95
N LYS A 197 8.25 2.00 12.90
CA LYS A 197 8.83 0.80 12.28
C LYS A 197 7.74 -0.20 11.86
N PHE A 198 6.64 0.32 11.31
CA PHE A 198 5.49 -0.47 10.83
C PHE A 198 4.94 -1.43 11.90
N ARG A 199 4.82 -0.97 13.14
CA ARG A 199 4.32 -1.78 14.28
C ARG A 199 3.00 -2.45 13.95
N LEU A 200 2.88 -3.76 14.24
CA LEU A 200 1.66 -4.52 14.03
C LEU A 200 0.67 -4.33 15.19
N THR A 201 -0.57 -4.04 14.87
CA THR A 201 -1.71 -4.19 15.78
C THR A 201 -2.65 -5.25 15.21
N VAL A 202 -2.84 -6.35 15.91
CA VAL A 202 -3.68 -7.47 15.49
C VAL A 202 -4.41 -8.07 16.69
N GLY A 203 -5.67 -8.52 16.49
CA GLY A 203 -6.44 -9.13 17.57
C GLY A 203 -7.82 -9.59 17.15
N GLY A 204 -8.53 -10.27 18.07
CA GLY A 204 -9.89 -10.76 17.82
C GLY A 204 -9.91 -11.99 16.89
N TYR A 205 -9.02 -12.96 17.15
CA TYR A 205 -8.90 -14.20 16.38
C TYR A 205 -10.19 -15.00 16.31
N SER A 206 -10.44 -15.58 15.14
CA SER A 206 -11.37 -16.69 14.87
C SER A 206 -10.88 -17.49 13.66
N GLY A 207 -11.37 -18.72 13.48
CA GLY A 207 -10.99 -19.53 12.31
C GLY A 207 -10.65 -20.96 12.66
N THR A 208 -10.15 -21.72 11.66
CA THR A 208 -9.89 -23.16 11.71
C THR A 208 -8.40 -23.51 11.76
N ALA A 209 -7.51 -22.55 11.53
CA ALA A 209 -6.04 -22.79 11.46
C ALA A 209 -5.33 -22.71 12.82
N GLY A 210 -6.02 -22.28 13.89
CA GLY A 210 -5.38 -21.90 15.13
C GLY A 210 -4.70 -20.53 15.05
N ASP A 211 -4.45 -19.92 16.20
CA ASP A 211 -3.92 -18.56 16.30
C ASP A 211 -2.38 -18.56 16.32
N SER A 212 -1.78 -18.28 15.19
CA SER A 212 -0.34 -18.09 15.07
C SER A 212 0.07 -16.63 14.89
N LEU A 213 -0.87 -15.67 14.74
CA LEU A 213 -0.50 -14.28 14.48
C LEU A 213 -0.66 -13.36 15.71
N SER A 214 -1.58 -13.62 16.63
CA SER A 214 -1.72 -12.80 17.86
C SER A 214 -0.43 -12.68 18.68
N PRO A 215 0.48 -13.67 18.76
CA PRO A 215 1.77 -13.51 19.42
C PRO A 215 2.69 -12.45 18.81
N HIS A 216 2.41 -12.00 17.59
CA HIS A 216 3.14 -10.93 16.91
C HIS A 216 2.54 -9.52 17.15
N HIS A 217 1.46 -9.42 17.96
CA HIS A 217 0.87 -8.12 18.31
C HIS A 217 1.89 -7.21 18.98
N GLY A 218 1.95 -5.95 18.54
CA GLY A 218 2.86 -4.93 19.08
C GLY A 218 4.30 -5.02 18.56
N MET A 219 4.65 -6.06 17.78
CA MET A 219 5.99 -6.24 17.24
C MET A 219 6.25 -5.24 16.11
N LEU A 220 7.53 -4.90 15.97
CA LEU A 220 8.06 -4.07 14.91
C LEU A 220 8.42 -4.93 13.71
N PHE A 221 8.39 -4.36 12.50
CA PHE A 221 8.80 -5.11 11.30
C PHE A 221 10.33 -5.26 11.24
N SER A 222 10.82 -6.45 10.91
CA SER A 222 12.24 -6.76 10.76
C SER A 222 12.51 -7.41 9.41
N THR A 223 13.66 -7.09 8.83
CA THR A 223 14.18 -7.65 7.58
C THR A 223 15.63 -8.08 7.77
N LYS A 224 16.23 -8.76 6.79
CA LYS A 224 17.61 -9.26 6.85
C LYS A 224 18.67 -8.18 7.13
N ASP A 225 18.37 -6.93 6.77
CA ASP A 225 19.26 -5.75 6.90
C ASP A 225 18.83 -4.79 8.01
N VAL A 226 17.60 -4.89 8.53
CA VAL A 226 17.08 -4.05 9.62
C VAL A 226 16.45 -4.92 10.69
N ASP A 227 17.14 -5.01 11.82
CA ASP A 227 16.70 -5.77 12.98
C ASP A 227 15.96 -4.89 13.98
N ASN A 228 14.69 -5.23 14.21
CA ASN A 228 13.81 -4.59 15.19
C ASN A 228 13.12 -5.65 16.08
N ASP A 229 13.55 -6.91 16.02
CA ASP A 229 12.94 -8.01 16.79
C ASP A 229 13.37 -8.01 18.27
N GLN A 230 12.89 -8.97 19.05
CA GLN A 230 13.16 -9.08 20.47
C GLN A 230 14.13 -10.21 20.83
N ALA A 231 14.65 -10.94 19.83
CA ALA A 231 15.60 -12.01 20.04
C ALA A 231 17.03 -11.46 20.24
N SER A 232 17.93 -12.28 20.76
CA SER A 232 19.37 -11.96 20.83
C SER A 232 20.08 -12.11 19.48
N GLY A 233 19.43 -12.70 18.50
CA GLY A 233 19.89 -12.90 17.12
C GLY A 233 18.87 -12.34 16.16
N GLN A 234 19.23 -12.27 14.87
CA GLN A 234 18.35 -11.70 13.82
C GLN A 234 17.36 -12.76 13.30
N CYS A 235 16.10 -12.67 13.72
CA CYS A 235 15.04 -13.61 13.30
C CYS A 235 14.83 -13.61 11.77
N ALA A 236 14.83 -12.44 11.13
CA ALA A 236 14.67 -12.34 9.70
C ALA A 236 15.77 -13.06 8.91
N VAL A 237 17.01 -13.02 9.37
CA VAL A 237 18.14 -13.76 8.79
C VAL A 237 18.01 -15.26 9.05
N SER A 238 17.63 -15.65 10.26
CA SER A 238 17.50 -17.06 10.65
C SER A 238 16.35 -17.75 9.92
N PHE A 239 15.21 -17.06 9.77
CA PHE A 239 13.97 -17.65 9.21
C PHE A 239 13.62 -17.15 7.81
N LYS A 240 14.59 -16.52 7.13
CA LYS A 240 14.60 -16.26 5.68
C LYS A 240 13.40 -15.45 5.15
N GLY A 241 12.93 -14.48 5.93
CA GLY A 241 11.82 -13.61 5.50
C GLY A 241 11.83 -12.27 6.23
N GLY A 242 11.02 -11.33 5.80
CA GLY A 242 10.70 -10.11 6.54
C GLY A 242 9.32 -10.24 7.19
N PHE A 243 9.21 -9.95 8.50
CA PHE A 243 7.95 -10.07 9.24
C PHE A 243 8.00 -9.28 10.56
N TRP A 244 6.88 -9.27 11.29
CA TRP A 244 6.79 -8.73 12.65
C TRP A 244 7.30 -9.74 13.69
N TYR A 245 8.59 -10.00 13.66
CA TYR A 245 9.20 -10.97 14.56
C TYR A 245 9.23 -10.50 16.02
N SER A 246 9.00 -11.46 16.94
CA SER A 246 9.26 -11.30 18.37
C SER A 246 10.55 -12.06 18.77
N ASN A 247 10.47 -13.18 19.51
CA ASN A 247 11.59 -14.08 19.79
C ASN A 247 11.24 -15.55 19.39
N CYS A 248 11.17 -16.02 18.15
CA CYS A 248 11.13 -15.21 16.93
C CYS A 248 9.71 -15.15 16.39
N HIS A 249 9.05 -16.32 16.11
CA HIS A 249 7.72 -16.31 15.47
C HIS A 249 6.88 -17.57 15.78
N THR A 250 5.59 -17.45 15.54
CA THR A 250 4.62 -18.55 15.43
C THR A 250 3.96 -18.60 14.04
N ALA A 251 4.08 -17.52 13.26
CA ALA A 251 3.75 -17.46 11.85
C ALA A 251 4.93 -16.90 11.04
N ASN A 252 5.24 -17.49 9.90
CA ASN A 252 6.30 -17.03 8.98
C ASN A 252 5.82 -17.07 7.51
N PRO A 253 4.78 -16.29 7.14
CA PRO A 253 4.18 -16.34 5.81
C PRO A 253 5.16 -15.93 4.69
N ASN A 254 6.20 -15.19 5.05
CA ASN A 254 7.23 -14.69 4.14
C ASN A 254 8.52 -15.53 4.15
N GLY A 255 8.52 -16.69 4.78
CA GLY A 255 9.64 -17.63 4.79
C GLY A 255 9.93 -18.27 3.43
N GLN A 256 10.92 -19.17 3.40
CA GLN A 256 11.26 -19.92 2.19
C GLN A 256 10.12 -20.83 1.73
N TYR A 257 9.94 -20.94 0.43
CA TYR A 257 8.94 -21.83 -0.15
C TYR A 257 9.54 -23.25 -0.30
N LEU A 258 9.38 -24.10 0.75
CA LEU A 258 10.05 -25.40 0.90
C LEU A 258 9.20 -26.60 0.46
N LYS A 259 7.95 -26.38 0.03
CA LYS A 259 7.05 -27.39 -0.57
C LYS A 259 6.71 -28.57 0.34
N GLY A 260 6.03 -28.30 1.45
CA GLY A 260 5.58 -29.34 2.39
C GLY A 260 6.57 -29.60 3.52
N GLU A 261 6.73 -30.86 3.93
CA GLU A 261 7.67 -31.25 5.00
C GLU A 261 9.13 -30.94 4.64
N HIS A 262 9.89 -30.46 5.62
CA HIS A 262 11.30 -30.11 5.44
C HIS A 262 12.12 -30.32 6.72
N GLU A 263 13.44 -30.53 6.58
CA GLU A 263 14.33 -30.82 7.69
C GLU A 263 14.75 -29.56 8.49
N SER A 264 14.83 -28.42 7.83
CA SER A 264 15.19 -27.15 8.47
C SER A 264 14.12 -26.72 9.49
N MET A 265 14.48 -25.87 10.45
CA MET A 265 13.57 -25.50 11.52
C MET A 265 12.99 -24.11 11.32
N ALA A 266 11.67 -24.04 11.10
CA ALA A 266 10.87 -22.82 11.16
C ALA A 266 11.18 -21.74 10.09
N ASP A 267 11.97 -22.05 9.06
CA ASP A 267 12.35 -21.12 7.99
C ASP A 267 11.43 -21.18 6.73
N GLY A 268 10.46 -22.10 6.73
CA GLY A 268 9.46 -22.25 5.69
C GLY A 268 8.32 -21.25 5.79
N VAL A 269 7.34 -21.39 4.89
CA VAL A 269 6.03 -20.71 4.97
C VAL A 269 5.21 -21.39 6.06
N ASN A 270 5.44 -21.01 7.31
CA ASN A 270 4.93 -21.74 8.48
C ASN A 270 3.70 -21.08 9.10
N TRP A 271 2.78 -21.94 9.58
CA TRP A 271 1.69 -21.59 10.50
C TRP A 271 1.70 -22.62 11.63
N LYS A 272 2.34 -22.28 12.78
CA LYS A 272 2.67 -23.22 13.85
C LYS A 272 1.47 -23.99 14.38
N THR A 273 0.36 -23.31 14.60
CA THR A 273 -0.83 -23.91 15.24
C THR A 273 -1.57 -24.88 14.33
N TRP A 274 -1.22 -24.95 13.04
CA TRP A 274 -1.82 -25.91 12.10
C TRP A 274 -0.81 -27.03 11.71
N ARG A 275 0.28 -26.67 11.02
CA ARG A 275 1.24 -27.65 10.48
C ARG A 275 2.60 -27.66 11.19
N GLY A 276 2.77 -26.85 12.24
CA GLY A 276 4.04 -26.77 12.97
C GLY A 276 5.15 -26.02 12.25
N TYR A 277 6.39 -26.28 12.63
CA TYR A 277 7.55 -25.56 12.14
C TYR A 277 8.32 -26.25 11.01
N LYS A 278 8.07 -27.53 10.79
CA LYS A 278 8.76 -28.35 9.79
C LYS A 278 7.89 -28.62 8.57
N TYR A 279 6.93 -27.73 8.30
CA TYR A 279 6.06 -27.84 7.15
C TYR A 279 5.89 -26.46 6.51
N SER A 280 6.23 -26.35 5.23
CA SER A 280 6.02 -25.13 4.42
C SER A 280 4.75 -25.28 3.59
N LEU A 281 3.78 -24.37 3.81
CA LEU A 281 2.48 -24.39 3.17
C LEU A 281 2.57 -24.26 1.65
N GLN A 282 1.60 -24.82 0.92
CA GLN A 282 1.47 -24.72 -0.52
C GLN A 282 1.02 -23.32 -0.93
N THR A 283 -0.03 -22.81 -0.26
CA THR A 283 -0.50 -21.45 -0.47
C THR A 283 -0.75 -20.74 0.85
N ILE A 284 -0.50 -19.46 0.88
CA ILE A 284 -0.98 -18.56 1.92
C ILE A 284 -1.33 -17.22 1.29
N THR A 285 -2.50 -16.70 1.62
CA THR A 285 -2.99 -15.40 1.16
C THR A 285 -3.48 -14.61 2.36
N MET A 286 -2.86 -13.45 2.60
CA MET A 286 -3.30 -12.48 3.59
C MET A 286 -4.08 -11.37 2.89
N MET A 287 -5.28 -11.07 3.37
CA MET A 287 -6.14 -10.05 2.76
C MET A 287 -6.91 -9.27 3.83
N ILE A 288 -7.19 -8.01 3.53
CA ILE A 288 -7.85 -7.08 4.45
C ILE A 288 -9.15 -6.55 3.87
N LYS A 289 -10.11 -6.26 4.76
CA LYS A 289 -11.39 -5.64 4.43
C LYS A 289 -11.79 -4.67 5.55
N PRO A 290 -12.35 -3.47 5.26
CA PRO A 290 -12.87 -2.59 6.29
C PRO A 290 -14.07 -3.23 6.99
N LEU A 291 -14.21 -2.92 8.32
CA LEU A 291 -15.33 -3.37 9.16
C LEU A 291 -16.58 -2.52 8.92
#